data_11b71956af85a4f5d5caac57b8aa9662
#
_entry.id   11b71956af85a4f5d5caac57b8aa9662
#
_cell.length_a   1.000
_cell.length_b   1.000
_cell.length_c   1.000
_cell.angle_alpha   90.00
_cell.angle_beta   90.00
_cell.angle_gamma   90.00
#
_symmetry.space_group_name_H-M   'P 1'
#
loop_
_entity.id
_entity.type
_entity.pdbx_description
1 polymer ?
#
loop_
_entity_poly.entity_id
_entity_poly.type
_entity_poly.pdbx_seq_one_letter_code
_entity_poly.pdbx_strand_id
1 'polypeptide(L)'
;MPIQKCKPTSPGRRFVEKVVHDHLHKGAPYAPLVEAKKRTGGRNNNGHITTRHVGGGHKQHYRLVDFKRNKDGIPATVERIEYDPNRTAHIALVLYADGERRYIIAPKGLRAGDKVQSGNDAPIRPGNCLPLRNMPIGSTLHNIELKIGKGAQLARSAGTSVQLLGRDGSYRSEEHTSELQSPI
;
A
#
# COMPACT_ATOMS: atom_id res chain seq x y z
N MET A 1 -8.23 12.24 -13.02
CA MET A 1 -7.70 11.05 -13.74
C MET A 1 -8.44 10.97 -15.07
N PRO A 2 -7.76 10.81 -16.20
CA PRO A 2 -8.42 10.66 -17.49
C PRO A 2 -9.19 9.32 -17.52
N ILE A 3 -10.39 9.37 -18.10
CA ILE A 3 -11.28 8.21 -18.25
C ILE A 3 -11.34 7.87 -19.73
N GLN A 4 -11.19 6.60 -20.06
CA GLN A 4 -11.32 6.09 -21.42
C GLN A 4 -12.54 5.18 -21.53
N LYS A 5 -13.46 5.50 -22.44
CA LYS A 5 -14.58 4.63 -22.81
C LYS A 5 -14.09 3.48 -23.67
N CYS A 6 -14.57 2.28 -23.39
CA CYS A 6 -14.27 1.12 -24.22
C CYS A 6 -15.13 1.12 -25.48
N LYS A 7 -14.60 0.55 -26.58
CA LYS A 7 -15.38 0.31 -27.80
C LYS A 7 -16.52 -0.68 -27.50
N PRO A 8 -17.74 -0.47 -28.01
CA PRO A 8 -18.91 -1.30 -27.75
C PRO A 8 -18.91 -2.61 -28.55
N THR A 9 -17.88 -3.44 -28.35
CA THR A 9 -17.67 -4.69 -29.09
C THR A 9 -18.47 -5.87 -28.54
N SER A 10 -18.95 -5.77 -27.31
CA SER A 10 -19.81 -6.78 -26.67
C SER A 10 -20.73 -6.12 -25.65
N PRO A 11 -21.85 -6.78 -25.22
CA PRO A 11 -22.75 -6.23 -24.21
C PRO A 11 -22.04 -5.79 -22.95
N GLY A 12 -21.09 -6.58 -22.44
CA GLY A 12 -20.32 -6.26 -21.23
C GLY A 12 -19.31 -5.11 -21.40
N ARG A 13 -18.89 -4.77 -22.62
CA ARG A 13 -17.97 -3.65 -22.88
C ARG A 13 -18.64 -2.33 -23.25
N ARG A 14 -19.90 -2.37 -23.61
CA ARG A 14 -20.66 -1.20 -24.13
C ARG A 14 -20.63 0.00 -23.17
N PHE A 15 -20.75 -0.24 -21.89
CA PHE A 15 -20.83 0.79 -20.86
C PHE A 15 -19.59 0.84 -19.96
N VAL A 16 -18.51 0.13 -20.31
CA VAL A 16 -17.30 0.09 -19.51
C VAL A 16 -16.47 1.34 -19.73
N GLU A 17 -16.19 2.03 -18.63
CA GLU A 17 -15.24 3.13 -18.55
C GLU A 17 -14.03 2.69 -17.73
N LYS A 18 -12.83 2.97 -18.21
CA LYS A 18 -11.58 2.62 -17.54
C LYS A 18 -10.80 3.88 -17.17
N VAL A 19 -10.25 3.88 -15.99
CA VAL A 19 -9.30 4.91 -15.58
C VAL A 19 -7.97 4.65 -16.28
N VAL A 20 -7.40 5.69 -16.87
CA VAL A 20 -6.09 5.65 -17.52
C VAL A 20 -5.02 6.04 -16.50
N HIS A 21 -4.02 5.18 -16.34
CA HIS A 21 -2.95 5.35 -15.36
C HIS A 21 -1.61 5.64 -16.08
N ASP A 22 -1.51 6.81 -16.72
CA ASP A 22 -0.30 7.18 -17.48
C ASP A 22 0.94 7.39 -16.61
N HIS A 23 0.73 7.69 -15.32
CA HIS A 23 1.80 7.90 -14.35
C HIS A 23 2.44 6.61 -13.83
N LEU A 24 1.87 5.45 -14.15
CA LEU A 24 2.39 4.16 -13.71
C LEU A 24 3.45 3.63 -14.67
N HIS A 25 4.47 3.00 -14.09
CA HIS A 25 5.48 2.28 -14.84
C HIS A 25 4.85 1.11 -15.61
N LYS A 26 5.10 1.03 -16.92
CA LYS A 26 4.53 0.01 -17.82
C LYS A 26 5.41 -1.24 -17.96
N GLY A 27 6.60 -1.24 -17.37
CA GLY A 27 7.57 -2.33 -17.44
C GLY A 27 7.32 -3.44 -16.42
N ALA A 28 8.22 -4.43 -16.41
CA ALA A 28 8.19 -5.52 -15.44
C ALA A 28 8.47 -5.03 -14.02
N PRO A 29 7.89 -5.69 -12.99
CA PRO A 29 8.22 -5.39 -11.60
C PRO A 29 9.67 -5.75 -11.27
N TYR A 30 10.20 -5.23 -10.17
CA TYR A 30 11.55 -5.52 -9.71
C TYR A 30 11.64 -6.97 -9.24
N ALA A 31 12.32 -7.83 -10.03
CA ALA A 31 12.32 -9.28 -9.86
C ALA A 31 12.72 -9.79 -8.46
N PRO A 32 13.73 -9.20 -7.77
CA PRO A 32 14.12 -9.66 -6.42
C PRO A 32 13.04 -9.51 -5.35
N LEU A 33 12.06 -8.62 -5.56
CA LEU A 33 10.94 -8.37 -4.64
C LEU A 33 9.62 -9.02 -5.11
N VAL A 34 9.71 -10.01 -5.99
CA VAL A 34 8.53 -10.70 -6.54
C VAL A 34 8.56 -12.18 -6.20
N GLU A 35 7.47 -12.67 -5.63
CA GLU A 35 7.29 -14.08 -5.29
C GLU A 35 6.14 -14.72 -6.05
N ALA A 36 6.22 -16.03 -6.25
CA ALA A 36 5.16 -16.81 -6.86
C ALA A 36 3.97 -16.94 -5.88
N LYS A 37 2.79 -16.47 -6.30
CA LYS A 37 1.56 -16.65 -5.51
C LYS A 37 0.90 -17.97 -5.87
N LYS A 38 1.13 -19.01 -5.07
CA LYS A 38 0.48 -20.30 -5.22
C LYS A 38 -1.02 -20.17 -4.94
N ARG A 39 -1.84 -20.87 -5.72
CA ARG A 39 -3.29 -20.97 -5.54
C ARG A 39 -3.66 -22.40 -5.24
N THR A 40 -4.44 -22.63 -4.20
CA THR A 40 -4.89 -23.96 -3.79
C THR A 40 -6.18 -24.40 -4.49
N GLY A 41 -6.93 -23.47 -5.08
CA GLY A 41 -8.22 -23.75 -5.71
C GLY A 41 -9.27 -24.32 -4.75
N GLY A 42 -9.23 -23.90 -3.49
CA GLY A 42 -10.15 -24.39 -2.45
C GLY A 42 -9.82 -25.78 -1.91
N ARG A 43 -8.66 -26.37 -2.27
CA ARG A 43 -8.22 -27.69 -1.76
C ARG A 43 -7.49 -27.54 -0.44
N ASN A 44 -7.71 -28.52 0.45
CA ASN A 44 -6.97 -28.67 1.71
C ASN A 44 -5.61 -29.37 1.47
N ASN A 45 -4.89 -29.71 2.55
CA ASN A 45 -3.62 -30.45 2.51
C ASN A 45 -3.76 -31.87 1.89
N ASN A 46 -4.95 -32.49 1.97
CA ASN A 46 -5.25 -33.80 1.38
C ASN A 46 -5.73 -33.70 -0.09
N GLY A 47 -5.80 -32.52 -0.68
CA GLY A 47 -6.24 -32.31 -2.04
C GLY A 47 -7.76 -32.27 -2.24
N HIS A 48 -8.56 -32.43 -1.18
CA HIS A 48 -10.02 -32.36 -1.24
C HIS A 48 -10.53 -30.94 -1.27
N ILE A 49 -11.61 -30.67 -2.00
CA ILE A 49 -12.27 -29.36 -2.04
C ILE A 49 -13.02 -29.16 -0.72
N THR A 50 -12.53 -28.24 0.11
CA THR A 50 -13.16 -27.85 1.37
C THR A 50 -13.82 -26.47 1.30
N THR A 51 -13.43 -25.64 0.34
CA THR A 51 -14.02 -24.32 0.09
C THR A 51 -14.48 -24.25 -1.35
N ARG A 52 -15.79 -24.09 -1.56
CA ARG A 52 -16.38 -23.96 -2.90
C ARG A 52 -16.16 -22.57 -3.47
N HIS A 53 -16.32 -22.44 -4.80
CA HIS A 53 -16.22 -21.18 -5.54
C HIS A 53 -14.86 -20.46 -5.45
N VAL A 54 -13.79 -21.22 -5.21
CA VAL A 54 -12.40 -20.72 -5.18
C VAL A 54 -11.62 -21.30 -6.35
N GLY A 55 -11.05 -20.41 -7.15
CA GLY A 55 -10.22 -20.79 -8.32
C GLY A 55 -10.40 -19.83 -9.49
N GLY A 56 -9.72 -20.11 -10.58
CA GLY A 56 -9.73 -19.30 -11.79
C GLY A 56 -8.99 -17.96 -11.65
N GLY A 57 -9.30 -17.05 -12.58
CA GLY A 57 -8.68 -15.73 -12.66
C GLY A 57 -7.24 -15.76 -13.19
N HIS A 58 -6.71 -14.57 -13.50
CA HIS A 58 -5.37 -14.40 -14.06
C HIS A 58 -4.28 -14.78 -13.04
N LYS A 59 -3.18 -15.40 -13.50
CA LYS A 59 -1.99 -15.68 -12.68
C LYS A 59 -1.39 -14.37 -12.17
N GLN A 60 -1.10 -14.31 -10.88
CA GLN A 60 -0.54 -13.14 -10.22
C GLN A 60 0.73 -13.52 -9.47
N HIS A 61 1.68 -12.59 -9.45
CA HIS A 61 2.85 -12.64 -8.57
C HIS A 61 2.62 -11.72 -7.38
N TYR A 62 3.11 -12.12 -6.22
CA TYR A 62 3.08 -11.31 -5.01
C TYR A 62 4.28 -10.34 -5.01
N ARG A 63 4.07 -9.10 -4.55
CA ARG A 63 5.14 -8.12 -4.34
C ARG A 63 5.39 -8.02 -2.84
N LEU A 64 6.66 -8.14 -2.46
CA LEU A 64 7.11 -7.94 -1.09
C LEU A 64 7.05 -6.45 -0.78
N VAL A 65 6.03 -6.04 -0.02
CA VAL A 65 5.83 -4.64 0.37
C VAL A 65 6.30 -4.47 1.81
N ASP A 66 7.12 -3.45 2.04
CA ASP A 66 7.59 -3.08 3.36
C ASP A 66 6.50 -2.34 4.14
N PHE A 67 5.84 -3.07 5.04
CA PHE A 67 4.84 -2.51 5.95
C PHE A 67 5.44 -2.05 7.29
N LYS A 68 6.68 -2.42 7.59
CA LYS A 68 7.32 -2.06 8.86
C LYS A 68 8.08 -0.75 8.80
N ARG A 69 8.65 -0.44 7.62
CA ARG A 69 9.44 0.79 7.40
C ARG A 69 10.54 0.98 8.44
N ASN A 70 11.23 -0.10 8.79
CA ASN A 70 12.21 -0.18 9.88
C ASN A 70 13.61 0.39 9.54
N LYS A 71 13.77 1.12 8.45
CA LYS A 71 15.02 1.84 8.09
C LYS A 71 14.92 3.30 8.51
N ASP A 72 15.12 3.54 9.80
CA ASP A 72 15.07 4.89 10.36
C ASP A 72 16.32 5.70 10.00
N GLY A 73 16.11 7.00 9.74
CA GLY A 73 17.19 7.95 9.44
C GLY A 73 17.77 7.86 8.04
N ILE A 74 17.55 6.77 7.29
CA ILE A 74 18.10 6.58 5.95
C ILE A 74 17.13 7.14 4.91
N PRO A 75 17.51 8.18 4.13
CA PRO A 75 16.65 8.68 3.07
C PRO A 75 16.56 7.71 1.89
N ALA A 76 15.40 7.65 1.28
CA ALA A 76 15.17 6.89 0.06
C ALA A 76 14.56 7.79 -1.02
N THR A 77 14.81 7.47 -2.28
CA THR A 77 14.25 8.16 -3.44
C THR A 77 13.26 7.23 -4.14
N VAL A 78 12.10 7.75 -4.51
CA VAL A 78 11.10 7.02 -5.29
C VAL A 78 11.61 6.88 -6.72
N GLU A 79 11.92 5.65 -7.15
CA GLU A 79 12.35 5.39 -8.53
C GLU A 79 11.15 5.42 -9.48
N ARG A 80 10.05 4.76 -9.12
CA ARG A 80 8.86 4.64 -9.96
C ARG A 80 7.64 4.19 -9.17
N ILE A 81 6.44 4.40 -9.72
CA ILE A 81 5.18 3.90 -9.18
C ILE A 81 4.68 2.78 -10.09
N GLU A 82 4.25 1.67 -9.49
CA GLU A 82 3.84 0.45 -10.19
C GLU A 82 2.42 0.03 -9.83
N TYR A 83 1.78 -0.67 -10.76
CA TYR A 83 0.53 -1.38 -10.52
C TYR A 83 0.79 -2.70 -9.78
N ASP A 84 0.03 -2.97 -8.71
CA ASP A 84 0.05 -4.26 -8.02
C ASP A 84 -1.30 -4.98 -8.21
N PRO A 85 -1.33 -6.19 -8.82
CA PRO A 85 -2.55 -6.95 -9.02
C PRO A 85 -3.12 -7.56 -7.72
N ASN A 86 -2.40 -7.47 -6.59
CA ASN A 86 -2.82 -8.05 -5.31
C ASN A 86 -3.56 -7.06 -4.42
N ARG A 87 -3.55 -5.78 -4.76
CA ARG A 87 -4.19 -4.71 -3.98
C ARG A 87 -4.73 -3.62 -4.90
N THR A 88 -5.64 -2.82 -4.36
CA THR A 88 -6.23 -1.70 -5.09
C THR A 88 -5.31 -0.47 -5.09
N ALA A 89 -4.46 -0.32 -4.07
CA ALA A 89 -3.48 0.77 -3.99
C ALA A 89 -2.26 0.49 -4.89
N HIS A 90 -1.72 1.54 -5.49
CA HIS A 90 -0.44 1.47 -6.21
C HIS A 90 0.71 1.33 -5.22
N ILE A 91 1.83 0.79 -5.70
CA ILE A 91 3.07 0.64 -4.94
C ILE A 91 4.17 1.50 -5.55
N ALA A 92 5.05 2.02 -4.71
CA ALA A 92 6.24 2.76 -5.13
C ALA A 92 7.49 1.92 -4.85
N LEU A 93 8.35 1.79 -5.86
CA LEU A 93 9.69 1.26 -5.68
C LEU A 93 10.58 2.39 -5.19
N VAL A 94 11.17 2.22 -4.02
CA VAL A 94 12.07 3.19 -3.40
C VAL A 94 13.48 2.63 -3.33
N LEU A 95 14.47 3.47 -3.64
CA LEU A 95 15.90 3.19 -3.53
C LEU A 95 16.43 3.96 -2.32
N TYR A 96 16.90 3.24 -1.33
CA TYR A 96 17.58 3.81 -0.16
C TYR A 96 19.01 4.24 -0.49
N ALA A 97 19.55 5.16 0.31
CA ALA A 97 20.93 5.65 0.13
C ALA A 97 22.00 4.55 0.26
N ASP A 98 21.68 3.44 0.93
CA ASP A 98 22.53 2.24 1.07
C ASP A 98 22.43 1.28 -0.13
N GLY A 99 21.64 1.61 -1.17
CA GLY A 99 21.46 0.80 -2.37
C GLY A 99 20.35 -0.26 -2.28
N GLU A 100 19.73 -0.46 -1.12
CA GLU A 100 18.60 -1.40 -0.98
C GLU A 100 17.33 -0.84 -1.62
N ARG A 101 16.61 -1.69 -2.32
CA ARG A 101 15.29 -1.37 -2.87
C ARG A 101 14.19 -2.03 -2.07
N ARG A 102 13.12 -1.28 -1.83
CA ARG A 102 11.89 -1.81 -1.22
C ARG A 102 10.64 -1.28 -1.93
N TYR A 103 9.57 -2.05 -1.86
CA TYR A 103 8.24 -1.53 -2.24
C TYR A 103 7.55 -0.95 -1.02
N ILE A 104 6.90 0.19 -1.21
CA ILE A 104 6.00 0.81 -0.22
C ILE A 104 4.64 1.07 -0.86
N ILE A 105 3.58 1.20 -0.05
CA ILE A 105 2.28 1.69 -0.54
C ILE A 105 2.46 3.16 -0.95
N ALA A 106 2.06 3.51 -2.16
CA ALA A 106 2.14 4.88 -2.65
C ALA A 106 0.98 5.73 -2.11
N PRO A 107 1.24 6.76 -1.28
CA PRO A 107 0.21 7.72 -0.88
C PRO A 107 -0.18 8.62 -2.04
N LYS A 108 -1.34 9.29 -1.89
CA LYS A 108 -1.80 10.29 -2.84
C LYS A 108 -0.79 11.43 -2.95
N GLY A 109 -0.41 11.77 -4.18
CA GLY A 109 0.50 12.88 -4.47
C GLY A 109 1.98 12.50 -4.56
N LEU A 110 2.38 11.29 -4.17
CA LEU A 110 3.76 10.81 -4.33
C LEU A 110 4.11 10.66 -5.82
N ARG A 111 5.32 11.07 -6.20
CA ARG A 111 5.83 11.01 -7.58
C ARG A 111 7.21 10.37 -7.63
N ALA A 112 7.59 9.90 -8.81
CA ALA A 112 8.97 9.49 -9.06
C ALA A 112 9.92 10.69 -8.86
N GLY A 113 11.04 10.45 -8.17
CA GLY A 113 12.00 11.46 -7.78
C GLY A 113 11.79 12.05 -6.38
N ASP A 114 10.63 11.84 -5.75
CA ASP A 114 10.38 12.31 -4.39
C ASP A 114 11.29 11.58 -3.38
N LYS A 115 11.69 12.30 -2.34
CA LYS A 115 12.46 11.74 -1.22
C LYS A 115 11.53 11.34 -0.09
N VAL A 116 11.71 10.15 0.44
CA VAL A 116 10.97 9.59 1.57
C VAL A 116 11.92 9.12 2.66
N GLN A 117 11.50 9.25 3.91
CA GLN A 117 12.30 8.90 5.08
C GLN A 117 11.40 8.31 6.17
N SER A 118 11.97 7.43 6.99
CA SER A 118 11.35 6.89 8.20
C SER A 118 12.12 7.37 9.43
N GLY A 119 11.45 7.45 10.57
CA GLY A 119 12.09 7.76 11.86
C GLY A 119 11.43 8.92 12.60
N ASN A 120 11.92 9.16 13.82
CA ASN A 120 11.38 10.21 14.70
C ASN A 120 11.56 11.62 14.13
N ASP A 121 12.67 11.86 13.44
CA ASP A 121 13.07 13.19 12.94
C ASP A 121 12.67 13.40 11.46
N ALA A 122 11.92 12.46 10.89
CA ALA A 122 11.48 12.59 9.52
C ALA A 122 10.50 13.78 9.37
N PRO A 123 10.60 14.60 8.31
CA PRO A 123 9.66 15.69 8.09
C PRO A 123 8.25 15.16 7.80
N ILE A 124 7.22 15.92 8.17
CA ILE A 124 5.82 15.57 7.91
C ILE A 124 5.52 15.83 6.43
N ARG A 125 5.74 14.81 5.60
CA ARG A 125 5.51 14.84 4.15
C ARG A 125 4.86 13.53 3.67
N PRO A 126 4.09 13.54 2.57
CA PRO A 126 3.55 12.33 1.99
C PRO A 126 4.65 11.29 1.69
N GLY A 127 4.45 10.04 2.11
CA GLY A 127 5.40 8.94 1.94
C GLY A 127 6.37 8.72 3.10
N ASN A 128 6.50 9.68 4.02
CA ASN A 128 7.32 9.50 5.22
C ASN A 128 6.60 8.65 6.26
N CYS A 129 7.38 7.98 7.11
CA CYS A 129 6.89 7.16 8.20
C CYS A 129 7.38 7.74 9.53
N LEU A 130 6.45 8.08 10.41
CA LEU A 130 6.73 8.67 11.72
C LEU A 130 5.88 8.00 12.81
N PRO A 131 6.34 8.01 14.06
CA PRO A 131 5.48 7.66 15.20
C PRO A 131 4.30 8.63 15.32
N LEU A 132 3.12 8.11 15.67
CA LEU A 132 1.89 8.91 15.82
C LEU A 132 2.04 10.06 16.83
N ARG A 133 2.92 9.92 17.83
CA ARG A 133 3.21 10.98 18.81
C ARG A 133 3.78 12.26 18.16
N ASN A 134 4.46 12.12 17.02
CA ASN A 134 5.09 13.24 16.31
C ASN A 134 4.17 13.85 15.22
N MET A 135 3.00 13.24 14.99
CA MET A 135 2.05 13.72 14.01
C MET A 135 1.12 14.78 14.61
N PRO A 136 0.82 15.88 13.94
CA PRO A 136 -0.17 16.87 14.41
C PRO A 136 -1.59 16.30 14.36
N ILE A 137 -2.41 16.72 15.33
CA ILE A 137 -3.84 16.41 15.37
C ILE A 137 -4.50 16.96 14.10
N GLY A 138 -5.50 16.24 13.56
CA GLY A 138 -6.17 16.58 12.31
C GLY A 138 -5.47 16.05 11.05
N SER A 139 -4.25 15.47 11.17
CA SER A 139 -3.55 14.88 10.02
C SER A 139 -4.28 13.70 9.44
N THR A 140 -4.31 13.63 8.11
CA THR A 140 -4.80 12.45 7.36
C THR A 140 -3.66 11.49 7.13
N LEU A 141 -3.81 10.27 7.61
CA LEU A 141 -2.80 9.23 7.65
C LEU A 141 -3.23 7.99 6.86
N HIS A 142 -2.28 7.10 6.59
CA HIS A 142 -2.49 5.76 6.02
C HIS A 142 -1.42 4.79 6.54
N ASN A 143 -1.61 3.51 6.34
CA ASN A 143 -0.68 2.46 6.78
C ASN A 143 -0.34 2.52 8.28
N ILE A 144 -1.37 2.50 9.13
CA ILE A 144 -1.18 2.63 10.57
C ILE A 144 -0.95 1.26 11.21
N GLU A 145 -0.02 1.21 12.16
CA GLU A 145 0.22 0.05 13.01
C GLU A 145 -0.73 0.05 14.21
N LEU A 146 -1.29 -1.12 14.53
CA LEU A 146 -2.05 -1.33 15.78
C LEU A 146 -1.17 -1.70 16.98
N LYS A 147 -0.01 -2.28 16.70
CA LYS A 147 1.01 -2.64 17.70
C LYS A 147 2.36 -2.24 17.17
N ILE A 148 3.16 -1.62 17.99
CA ILE A 148 4.51 -1.14 17.63
C ILE A 148 5.36 -2.27 17.07
N GLY A 149 5.96 -2.04 15.87
CA GLY A 149 6.82 -2.98 15.19
C GLY A 149 6.13 -4.14 14.48
N LYS A 150 4.80 -4.25 14.55
CA LYS A 150 4.05 -5.30 13.83
C LYS A 150 3.95 -5.03 12.33
N GLY A 151 4.01 -3.77 11.94
CA GLY A 151 3.79 -3.31 10.58
C GLY A 151 2.36 -2.83 10.34
N ALA A 152 2.20 -2.02 9.31
CA ALA A 152 0.94 -1.36 8.97
C ALA A 152 -0.21 -2.36 8.77
N GLN A 153 -1.36 -2.08 9.39
CA GLN A 153 -2.57 -2.91 9.34
C GLN A 153 -3.80 -2.14 8.85
N LEU A 154 -3.96 -0.87 9.23
CA LEU A 154 -5.11 -0.03 8.87
C LEU A 154 -4.82 0.84 7.65
N ALA A 155 -5.86 1.24 6.93
CA ALA A 155 -5.83 2.14 5.77
C ALA A 155 -4.77 1.76 4.71
N ARG A 156 -4.83 0.51 4.23
CA ARG A 156 -3.90 -0.06 3.24
C ARG A 156 -4.45 -0.10 1.82
N SER A 157 -5.75 0.05 1.66
CA SER A 157 -6.42 -0.01 0.35
C SER A 157 -6.51 1.37 -0.29
N ALA A 158 -6.69 1.41 -1.62
CA ALA A 158 -6.90 2.69 -2.29
C ALA A 158 -8.15 3.40 -1.77
N GLY A 159 -8.06 4.71 -1.59
CA GLY A 159 -9.16 5.55 -1.12
C GLY A 159 -9.44 5.47 0.39
N THR A 160 -8.73 4.62 1.14
CA THR A 160 -8.85 4.58 2.60
C THR A 160 -7.88 5.57 3.24
N SER A 161 -8.34 6.23 4.28
CA SER A 161 -7.55 7.15 5.09
C SER A 161 -8.04 7.12 6.53
N VAL A 162 -7.20 7.57 7.44
CA VAL A 162 -7.49 7.69 8.87
C VAL A 162 -7.12 9.10 9.29
N GLN A 163 -7.95 9.74 10.09
CA GLN A 163 -7.67 11.04 10.65
C GLN A 163 -7.30 10.91 12.14
N LEU A 164 -6.23 11.56 12.54
CA LEU A 164 -5.82 11.63 13.93
C LEU A 164 -6.67 12.67 14.65
N LEU A 165 -7.61 12.22 15.50
CA LEU A 165 -8.55 13.10 16.20
C LEU A 165 -7.97 13.71 17.47
N GLY A 166 -7.24 12.93 18.25
CA GLY A 166 -6.82 13.38 19.56
C GLY A 166 -5.68 12.59 20.17
N ARG A 167 -5.29 13.02 21.37
CA ARG A 167 -4.28 12.39 22.20
C ARG A 167 -4.87 12.24 23.60
N ASP A 168 -4.87 11.01 24.09
CA ASP A 168 -5.31 10.69 25.44
C ASP A 168 -4.20 9.90 26.15
N GLY A 169 -3.48 10.57 27.03
CA GLY A 169 -2.30 10.03 27.71
C GLY A 169 -1.28 9.42 26.73
N SER A 170 -1.08 8.11 26.83
CA SER A 170 -0.21 7.33 25.96
C SER A 170 -0.87 6.84 24.67
N TYR A 171 -2.14 7.14 24.43
CA TYR A 171 -2.91 6.66 23.28
C TYR A 171 -3.18 7.74 22.25
N ARG A 172 -3.51 7.31 21.03
CA ARG A 172 -3.98 8.17 19.94
C ARG A 172 -5.34 7.69 19.49
N SER A 173 -6.30 8.61 19.38
CA SER A 173 -7.64 8.34 18.87
C SER A 173 -7.72 8.56 17.39
N GLU A 174 -8.34 7.62 16.66
CA GLU A 174 -8.46 7.61 15.20
C GLU A 174 -9.93 7.47 14.78
N GLU A 175 -10.36 8.20 13.75
CA GLU A 175 -11.77 8.26 13.32
C GLU A 175 -12.27 7.00 12.62
N HIS A 176 -11.41 6.28 11.89
CA HIS A 176 -11.86 5.18 11.02
C HIS A 176 -12.25 3.90 11.76
N THR A 177 -11.95 3.82 13.03
CA THR A 177 -12.36 2.74 13.91
C THR A 177 -12.83 3.40 15.18
N SER A 178 -14.12 3.42 15.37
CA SER A 178 -14.79 4.17 16.44
C SER A 178 -14.29 3.89 17.87
N GLU A 179 -13.30 3.00 18.05
CA GLU A 179 -12.76 2.65 19.37
C GLU A 179 -11.32 2.07 19.38
N LEU A 180 -10.54 2.13 18.30
CA LEU A 180 -9.18 1.62 18.34
C LEU A 180 -8.19 2.67 18.83
N GLN A 181 -7.71 2.48 20.05
CA GLN A 181 -6.61 3.22 20.63
C GLN A 181 -5.29 2.51 20.33
N SER A 182 -4.35 3.18 19.69
CA SER A 182 -3.01 2.65 19.46
C SER A 182 -2.06 3.15 20.53
N PRO A 183 -1.33 2.25 21.26
CA PRO A 183 -0.31 2.66 22.20
C PRO A 183 0.85 3.35 21.48
N ILE A 184 1.47 4.27 22.16
CA ILE A 184 2.60 5.08 21.67
C ILE A 184 3.91 4.29 21.78
#